data_0be277fa80dcaad2db29949f3c329705
#
_entry.id   0be277fa80dcaad2db29949f3c329705
#
_cell.length_a   1.000
_cell.length_b   1.000
_cell.length_c   1.000
_cell.angle_alpha   90.00
_cell.angle_beta   90.00
_cell.angle_gamma   90.00
#
_symmetry.space_group_name_H-M   'P 1'
#
loop_
_entity.id
_entity.type
_entity.pdbx_description
1 polymer ?
#
loop_
_entity_poly.entity_id
_entity_poly.type
_entity_poly.pdbx_seq_one_letter_code
_entity_poly.pdbx_strand_id
1 'polypeptide(L)'
;MEYLERYPGDDIIDLIGVDAYQFDKDTYVKSLDNALTIMSQVSKAHKKVMAVTETGYETIPDSVWWTQTLMPVIEKYPISYVLVWRNARERENHYYAPYPGHPSADDFLNFYNDSRTLFAGDMKNVK
;
A
#
# COMPACT_ATOMS: atom_id res chain seq x y z
N MET A 1 5.04 15.77 13.17
CA MET A 1 6.09 14.77 13.51
C MET A 1 6.96 14.60 12.29
N GLU A 2 8.24 14.84 12.42
CA GLU A 2 9.18 14.58 11.34
C GLU A 2 9.37 13.06 11.17
N TYR A 3 9.44 12.58 9.94
CA TYR A 3 9.57 11.15 9.65
C TYR A 3 10.80 10.53 10.33
N LEU A 4 11.90 11.28 10.43
CA LEU A 4 13.16 10.81 11.03
C LEU A 4 13.28 11.00 12.55
N GLU A 5 12.24 11.52 13.23
CA GLU A 5 12.31 11.79 14.68
C GLU A 5 12.70 10.57 15.52
N ARG A 6 12.32 9.37 15.07
CA ARG A 6 12.63 8.08 15.73
C ARG A 6 13.48 7.16 14.85
N TYR A 7 14.16 7.72 13.88
CA TYR A 7 15.00 6.95 12.97
C TYR A 7 16.29 6.52 13.68
N PRO A 8 16.55 5.20 13.83
CA PRO A 8 17.67 4.71 14.64
C PRO A 8 19.03 4.79 13.93
N GLY A 9 19.07 5.11 12.65
CA GLY A 9 20.28 5.29 11.85
C GLY A 9 20.41 4.34 10.67
N ASP A 10 21.23 4.75 9.72
CA ASP A 10 21.41 4.06 8.43
C ASP A 10 22.01 2.65 8.57
N ASP A 11 22.80 2.43 9.62
CA ASP A 11 23.47 1.14 9.87
C ASP A 11 22.49 0.06 10.39
N ILE A 12 21.30 0.45 10.81
CA ILE A 12 20.31 -0.43 11.45
C ILE A 12 19.12 -0.69 10.53
N ILE A 13 18.75 0.29 9.69
CA ILE A 13 17.54 0.24 8.85
C ILE A 13 17.90 -0.09 7.41
N ASP A 14 17.23 -1.09 6.83
CA ASP A 14 17.33 -1.43 5.41
C ASP A 14 16.17 -0.89 4.60
N LEU A 15 14.98 -0.79 5.21
CA LEU A 15 13.74 -0.35 4.56
C LEU A 15 13.00 0.64 5.44
N ILE A 16 12.43 1.67 4.82
CA ILE A 16 11.53 2.63 5.44
C ILE A 16 10.10 2.40 4.98
N GLY A 17 9.13 2.57 5.85
CA GLY A 17 7.73 2.25 5.57
C GLY A 17 6.74 3.24 6.13
N VAL A 18 5.52 3.15 5.63
CA VAL A 18 4.33 3.87 6.14
C VAL A 18 3.15 2.94 6.23
N ASP A 19 2.40 3.05 7.31
CA ASP A 19 1.10 2.42 7.49
C ASP A 19 0.01 3.50 7.32
N ALA A 20 -0.93 3.26 6.41
CA ALA A 20 -2.01 4.19 6.13
C ALA A 20 -3.30 3.45 5.81
N TYR A 21 -4.35 3.70 6.58
CA TYR A 21 -5.67 3.10 6.38
C TYR A 21 -6.71 4.14 5.97
N GLN A 22 -7.63 3.76 5.10
CA GLN A 22 -8.71 4.62 4.68
C GLN A 22 -9.88 4.57 5.65
N PHE A 23 -10.19 5.72 6.25
CA PHE A 23 -11.45 6.00 6.95
C PHE A 23 -12.29 7.00 6.15
N ASP A 24 -11.63 7.94 5.50
CA ASP A 24 -12.17 8.94 4.56
C ASP A 24 -11.28 8.99 3.31
N LYS A 25 -11.89 9.07 2.11
CA LYS A 25 -11.15 8.98 0.85
C LYS A 25 -10.19 10.14 0.64
N ASP A 26 -10.67 11.36 0.82
CA ASP A 26 -9.86 12.56 0.53
C ASP A 26 -8.70 12.70 1.49
N THR A 27 -8.95 12.42 2.77
CA THR A 27 -7.93 12.42 3.82
C THR A 27 -6.91 11.31 3.57
N TYR A 28 -7.36 10.10 3.20
CA TYR A 28 -6.48 8.97 2.92
C TYR A 28 -5.53 9.27 1.76
N VAL A 29 -6.09 9.67 0.61
CA VAL A 29 -5.30 9.95 -0.61
C VAL A 29 -4.25 11.03 -0.32
N LYS A 30 -4.64 12.14 0.31
CA LYS A 30 -3.72 13.23 0.66
C LYS A 30 -2.64 12.80 1.65
N SER A 31 -3.01 12.05 2.69
CA SER A 31 -2.08 11.60 3.72
C SER A 31 -1.07 10.60 3.17
N LEU A 32 -1.52 9.62 2.38
CA LEU A 32 -0.65 8.64 1.77
C LEU A 32 0.30 9.30 0.76
N ASP A 33 -0.22 10.16 -0.12
CA ASP A 33 0.59 10.88 -1.11
C ASP A 33 1.66 11.77 -0.45
N ASN A 34 1.29 12.50 0.60
CA ASN A 34 2.23 13.31 1.38
C ASN A 34 3.30 12.46 2.08
N ALA A 35 2.90 11.36 2.71
CA ALA A 35 3.84 10.45 3.36
C ALA A 35 4.84 9.84 2.36
N LEU A 36 4.37 9.39 1.20
CA LEU A 36 5.21 8.83 0.15
C LEU A 36 6.14 9.90 -0.48
N THR A 37 5.69 11.15 -0.57
CA THR A 37 6.54 12.28 -0.99
C THR A 37 7.71 12.45 -0.02
N ILE A 38 7.46 12.51 1.28
CA ILE A 38 8.48 12.64 2.32
C ILE A 38 9.42 11.43 2.30
N MET A 39 8.86 10.22 2.25
CA MET A 39 9.64 8.98 2.21
C MET A 39 10.53 8.90 0.97
N SER A 40 10.07 9.37 -0.18
CA SER A 40 10.87 9.42 -1.40
C SER A 40 12.13 10.30 -1.24
N GLN A 41 12.02 11.41 -0.53
CA GLN A 41 13.16 12.27 -0.20
C GLN A 41 14.12 11.59 0.77
N VAL A 42 13.60 10.99 1.85
CA VAL A 42 14.38 10.23 2.84
C VAL A 42 15.07 9.03 2.20
N SER A 43 14.34 8.25 1.39
CA SER A 43 14.86 7.10 0.64
C SER A 43 16.09 7.48 -0.19
N LYS A 44 16.01 8.58 -0.93
CA LYS A 44 17.14 9.09 -1.73
C LYS A 44 18.30 9.53 -0.87
N ALA A 45 18.05 10.31 0.18
CA ALA A 45 19.08 10.86 1.06
C ALA A 45 19.83 9.77 1.84
N HIS A 46 19.12 8.76 2.32
CA HIS A 46 19.66 7.68 3.14
C HIS A 46 19.94 6.38 2.35
N LYS A 47 19.67 6.35 1.03
CA LYS A 47 19.84 5.18 0.15
C LYS A 47 19.09 3.94 0.67
N LYS A 48 17.86 4.14 1.13
CA LYS A 48 16.99 3.07 1.65
C LYS A 48 15.86 2.75 0.69
N VAL A 49 15.43 1.50 0.67
CA VAL A 49 14.20 1.09 -0.03
C VAL A 49 13.00 1.62 0.73
N MET A 50 11.91 1.92 0.04
CA MET A 50 10.67 2.37 0.66
C MET A 50 9.49 1.46 0.30
N ALA A 51 8.52 1.33 1.19
CA ALA A 51 7.33 0.52 1.01
C ALA A 51 6.10 1.13 1.69
N VAL A 52 4.91 0.74 1.24
CA VAL A 52 3.68 0.88 2.00
C VAL A 52 3.53 -0.38 2.84
N THR A 53 3.98 -0.30 4.09
CA THR A 53 4.12 -1.45 4.99
C THR A 53 2.78 -1.97 5.50
N GLU A 54 1.76 -1.12 5.57
CA GLU A 54 0.36 -1.51 5.73
C GLU A 54 -0.57 -0.51 5.06
N THR A 55 -1.62 -1.01 4.43
CA THR A 55 -2.73 -0.19 3.95
C THR A 55 -4.02 -1.00 3.88
N GLY A 56 -5.13 -0.32 3.67
CA GLY A 56 -6.40 -0.96 3.44
C GLY A 56 -7.59 -0.04 3.65
N TYR A 57 -8.71 -0.50 3.14
CA TYR A 57 -10.03 0.06 3.39
C TYR A 57 -10.92 -1.07 3.92
N GLU A 58 -11.26 -1.03 5.20
CA GLU A 58 -12.01 -2.10 5.84
C GLU A 58 -13.33 -2.35 5.09
N THR A 59 -13.61 -3.62 4.80
CA THR A 59 -14.74 -4.10 3.99
C THR A 59 -14.79 -3.63 2.53
N ILE A 60 -13.89 -2.79 2.09
CA ILE A 60 -13.78 -2.21 0.75
C ILE A 60 -15.15 -1.77 0.18
N PRO A 61 -15.84 -0.82 0.81
CA PRO A 61 -17.18 -0.39 0.37
C PRO A 61 -17.18 0.39 -0.97
N ASP A 62 -16.03 0.88 -1.42
CA ASP A 62 -15.84 1.47 -2.75
C ASP A 62 -15.47 0.36 -3.74
N SER A 63 -16.37 0.06 -4.68
CA SER A 63 -16.19 -1.02 -5.67
C SER A 63 -15.03 -0.80 -6.65
N VAL A 64 -14.50 0.40 -6.74
CA VAL A 64 -13.38 0.77 -7.64
C VAL A 64 -12.15 1.28 -6.87
N TRP A 65 -12.04 0.94 -5.61
CA TRP A 65 -10.98 1.40 -4.72
C TRP A 65 -9.57 1.06 -5.21
N TRP A 66 -9.39 -0.12 -5.76
CA TRP A 66 -8.08 -0.64 -6.19
C TRP A 66 -7.48 0.17 -7.32
N THR A 67 -8.28 0.43 -8.37
CA THR A 67 -7.83 1.12 -9.58
C THR A 67 -8.01 2.63 -9.52
N GLN A 68 -8.99 3.14 -8.73
CA GLN A 68 -9.35 4.56 -8.71
C GLN A 68 -8.91 5.32 -7.44
N THR A 69 -8.45 4.60 -6.42
CA THR A 69 -8.01 5.21 -5.16
C THR A 69 -6.58 4.82 -4.82
N LEU A 70 -6.27 3.52 -4.70
CA LEU A 70 -4.94 3.04 -4.32
C LEU A 70 -3.91 3.24 -5.44
N MET A 71 -4.18 2.68 -6.63
CA MET A 71 -3.23 2.70 -7.75
C MET A 71 -2.75 4.11 -8.12
N PRO A 72 -3.62 5.13 -8.28
CA PRO A 72 -3.18 6.47 -8.69
C PRO A 72 -2.21 7.14 -7.71
N VAL A 73 -2.17 6.70 -6.46
CA VAL A 73 -1.21 7.21 -5.48
C VAL A 73 0.09 6.45 -5.55
N ILE A 74 0.03 5.12 -5.46
CA ILE A 74 1.23 4.28 -5.33
C ILE A 74 2.09 4.26 -6.60
N GLU A 75 1.50 4.36 -7.78
CA GLU A 75 2.23 4.34 -9.06
C GLU A 75 3.20 5.51 -9.26
N LYS A 76 3.05 6.60 -8.50
CA LYS A 76 3.90 7.79 -8.58
C LYS A 76 5.28 7.59 -7.94
N TYR A 77 5.45 6.56 -7.11
CA TYR A 77 6.59 6.43 -6.22
C TYR A 77 7.34 5.10 -6.42
N PRO A 78 8.67 5.07 -6.23
CA PRO A 78 9.48 3.87 -6.39
C PRO A 78 9.39 2.97 -5.14
N ILE A 79 8.20 2.55 -4.81
CA ILE A 79 7.95 1.64 -3.66
C ILE A 79 8.30 0.21 -4.04
N SER A 80 8.84 -0.55 -3.09
CA SER A 80 9.23 -1.95 -3.28
C SER A 80 8.05 -2.91 -3.14
N TYR A 81 7.12 -2.62 -2.24
CA TYR A 81 5.87 -3.38 -2.09
C TYR A 81 4.77 -2.57 -1.41
N VAL A 82 3.56 -3.07 -1.54
CA VAL A 82 2.38 -2.64 -0.79
C VAL A 82 1.81 -3.87 -0.08
N LEU A 83 1.63 -3.79 1.24
CA LEU A 83 0.93 -4.80 2.01
C LEU A 83 -0.48 -4.32 2.32
N VAL A 84 -1.46 -4.99 1.76
CA VAL A 84 -2.86 -4.80 2.14
C VAL A 84 -3.17 -5.70 3.33
N TRP A 85 -3.81 -5.14 4.37
CA TRP A 85 -4.01 -5.87 5.62
C TRP A 85 -4.86 -7.14 5.42
N ARG A 86 -4.78 -8.04 6.38
CA ARG A 86 -5.34 -9.40 6.35
C ARG A 86 -6.87 -9.41 6.41
N ASN A 87 -7.44 -10.50 5.94
CA ASN A 87 -8.81 -10.88 6.22
C ASN A 87 -8.85 -11.72 7.51
N ALA A 88 -9.49 -11.21 8.56
CA ALA A 88 -9.59 -11.90 9.84
C ALA A 88 -10.69 -12.96 9.78
N ARG A 89 -10.36 -14.20 10.13
CA ARG A 89 -11.35 -15.30 10.23
C ARG A 89 -12.16 -15.23 11.52
N GLU A 90 -11.57 -14.68 12.55
CA GLU A 90 -12.09 -14.58 13.91
C GLU A 90 -12.93 -13.32 14.18
N ARG A 91 -13.04 -12.41 13.21
CA ARG A 91 -13.77 -11.16 13.35
C ARG A 91 -14.67 -10.94 12.15
N GLU A 92 -15.94 -10.77 12.40
CA GLU A 92 -16.92 -10.42 11.38
C GLU A 92 -16.61 -9.01 10.82
N ASN A 93 -16.79 -8.83 9.51
CA ASN A 93 -16.57 -7.58 8.79
C ASN A 93 -15.17 -6.94 8.96
N HIS A 94 -14.17 -7.76 9.29
CA HIS A 94 -12.78 -7.30 9.37
C HIS A 94 -11.94 -7.96 8.26
N TYR A 95 -12.07 -7.41 7.07
CA TYR A 95 -11.35 -7.86 5.89
C TYR A 95 -10.95 -6.67 5.01
N TYR A 96 -9.84 -6.81 4.28
CA TYR A 96 -9.22 -5.78 3.46
C TYR A 96 -8.91 -6.24 2.03
N ALA A 97 -9.16 -7.50 1.71
CA ALA A 97 -9.10 -8.02 0.35
C ALA A 97 -10.45 -8.65 -0.03
N PRO A 98 -10.89 -8.51 -1.30
CA PRO A 98 -12.19 -9.00 -1.71
C PRO A 98 -12.23 -10.55 -1.74
N TYR A 99 -13.42 -11.09 -1.59
CA TYR A 99 -13.74 -12.51 -1.81
C TYR A 99 -14.53 -12.67 -3.11
N PRO A 100 -14.67 -13.86 -3.66
CA PRO A 100 -15.49 -14.10 -4.86
C PRO A 100 -16.93 -13.62 -4.67
N GLY A 101 -17.38 -12.74 -5.58
CA GLY A 101 -18.71 -12.11 -5.51
C GLY A 101 -18.75 -10.79 -4.71
N HIS A 102 -17.65 -10.35 -4.12
CA HIS A 102 -17.58 -9.04 -3.49
C HIS A 102 -17.72 -7.92 -4.54
N PRO A 103 -18.41 -6.78 -4.25
CA PRO A 103 -18.58 -5.69 -5.22
C PRO A 103 -17.29 -5.13 -5.83
N SER A 104 -16.16 -5.19 -5.11
CA SER A 104 -14.86 -4.74 -5.62
C SER A 104 -14.02 -5.85 -6.26
N ALA A 105 -14.54 -7.07 -6.43
CA ALA A 105 -13.75 -8.20 -6.93
C ALA A 105 -13.28 -8.00 -8.38
N ASP A 106 -14.13 -7.47 -9.24
CA ASP A 106 -13.77 -7.21 -10.65
C ASP A 106 -12.71 -6.11 -10.76
N ASP A 107 -12.82 -5.06 -9.95
CA ASP A 107 -11.82 -4.00 -9.89
C ASP A 107 -10.48 -4.50 -9.34
N PHE A 108 -10.52 -5.39 -8.35
CA PHE A 108 -9.32 -6.07 -7.86
C PHE A 108 -8.67 -6.93 -8.94
N LEU A 109 -9.44 -7.63 -9.76
CA LEU A 109 -8.89 -8.39 -10.89
C LEU A 109 -8.24 -7.47 -11.94
N ASN A 110 -8.81 -6.30 -12.20
CA ASN A 110 -8.18 -5.29 -13.04
C ASN A 110 -6.85 -4.80 -12.45
N PHE A 111 -6.81 -4.54 -11.15
CA PHE A 111 -5.58 -4.20 -10.42
C PHE A 111 -4.55 -5.34 -10.45
N TYR A 112 -4.99 -6.57 -10.25
CA TYR A 112 -4.14 -7.77 -10.30
C TYR A 112 -3.50 -7.99 -11.67
N ASN A 113 -4.26 -7.77 -12.75
CA ASN A 113 -3.82 -7.97 -14.13
C ASN A 113 -3.10 -6.74 -14.73
N ASP A 114 -2.99 -5.63 -14.00
CA ASP A 114 -2.27 -4.45 -14.45
C ASP A 114 -0.77 -4.75 -14.56
N SER A 115 -0.15 -4.36 -15.66
CA SER A 115 1.28 -4.63 -15.92
C SER A 115 2.24 -3.97 -14.92
N ARG A 116 1.74 -3.02 -14.13
CA ARG A 116 2.50 -2.32 -13.08
C ARG A 116 2.45 -3.03 -11.73
N THR A 117 1.60 -4.05 -11.56
CA THR A 117 1.50 -4.84 -10.33
C THR A 117 2.14 -6.21 -10.48
N LEU A 118 2.80 -6.67 -9.43
CA LEU A 118 3.34 -8.02 -9.30
C LEU A 118 2.85 -8.64 -8.01
N PHE A 119 2.31 -9.83 -8.11
CA PHE A 119 1.86 -10.61 -6.96
C PHE A 119 2.82 -11.77 -6.66
N ALA A 120 2.67 -12.41 -5.52
CA ALA A 120 3.59 -13.47 -5.07
C ALA A 120 3.77 -14.61 -6.10
N GLY A 121 2.74 -14.88 -6.91
CA GLY A 121 2.81 -15.85 -8.00
C GLY A 121 3.77 -15.45 -9.10
N ASP A 122 3.82 -14.17 -9.43
CA ASP A 122 4.66 -13.60 -10.49
C ASP A 122 6.13 -13.57 -10.08
N MET A 123 6.40 -13.39 -8.78
CA MET A 123 7.75 -13.30 -8.21
C MET A 123 8.57 -14.57 -8.34
N LYS A 124 7.94 -15.73 -8.58
CA LYS A 124 8.65 -17.00 -8.80
C LYS A 124 9.55 -17.00 -10.04
N ASN A 125 9.30 -16.11 -11.00
CA ASN A 125 10.01 -15.98 -12.25
C ASN A 125 10.98 -14.79 -12.30
N VAL A 126 11.03 -13.99 -11.24
CA VAL A 126 11.98 -12.88 -11.11
C VAL A 126 13.30 -13.44 -10.57
N LYS A 127 14.36 -13.38 -11.40
CA LYS A 127 15.74 -13.78 -11.03
C LYS A 127 16.51 -12.57 -10.53
#